data_73eac74fc41a2c05af2b7bad8b89505c
#
_entry.id   73eac74fc41a2c05af2b7bad8b89505c
#
_cell.length_a   1.000
_cell.length_b   1.000
_cell.length_c   1.000
_cell.angle_alpha   90.00
_cell.angle_beta   90.00
_cell.angle_gamma   90.00
#
_symmetry.space_group_name_H-M   'P 1'
#
loop_
_entity.id
_entity.type
_entity.pdbx_description
1 polymer ?
#
loop_
_entity_poly.entity_id
_entity_poly.type
_entity_poly.pdbx_seq_one_letter_code
_entity_poly.pdbx_strand_id
1 'polypeptide(L)'
;MNIKHIMLTNDDGVHAPGLKMLFQQSLDLGKTVIVAPEHDNSAASHSLTMSRPLRVREIAENIYSINGTPTDCVTIGIGKILPQKPDLVISGINPG
;
A
#
# COMPACT_ATOMS: atom_id res chain seq x y z
N MET A 1 -10.66 -10.71 18.88
CA MET A 1 -10.79 -10.40 17.45
C MET A 1 -9.69 -11.11 16.68
N ASN A 2 -10.05 -11.87 15.65
CA ASN A 2 -9.07 -12.56 14.84
C ASN A 2 -8.73 -11.75 13.60
N ILE A 3 -7.56 -11.14 13.60
CA ILE A 3 -7.08 -10.42 12.42
C ILE A 3 -6.29 -11.40 11.58
N LYS A 4 -6.82 -11.71 10.39
CA LYS A 4 -6.19 -12.71 9.52
C LYS A 4 -5.55 -12.08 8.29
N HIS A 5 -6.09 -10.97 7.82
CA HIS A 5 -5.62 -10.33 6.59
C HIS A 5 -5.44 -8.85 6.82
N ILE A 6 -4.24 -8.37 6.52
CA ILE A 6 -3.86 -6.97 6.76
C ILE A 6 -3.36 -6.39 5.45
N MET A 7 -3.80 -5.17 5.14
CA MET A 7 -3.26 -4.42 4.02
C MET A 7 -2.53 -3.19 4.55
N LEU A 8 -1.34 -2.94 4.05
CA LEU A 8 -0.55 -1.76 4.42
C LEU A 8 -0.39 -0.83 3.23
N THR A 9 -0.46 0.46 3.50
CA THR A 9 -0.14 1.49 2.51
C THR A 9 0.53 2.66 3.22
N ASN A 10 0.96 3.67 2.46
CA ASN A 10 1.56 4.88 3.06
C ASN A 10 1.55 6.01 2.04
N ASP A 11 2.09 7.18 2.44
CA ASP A 11 2.26 8.32 1.55
C ASP A 11 3.64 8.38 0.93
N ASP A 12 4.62 7.74 1.56
CA ASP A 12 6.03 7.93 1.20
C ASP A 12 6.50 7.02 0.09
N GLY A 13 5.72 6.02 -0.25
CA GLY A 13 6.09 5.11 -1.30
C GLY A 13 6.45 3.73 -0.80
N VAL A 14 6.41 2.78 -1.73
CA VAL A 14 6.55 1.36 -1.40
C VAL A 14 7.93 1.01 -0.85
N HIS A 15 8.94 1.83 -1.14
CA HIS A 15 10.31 1.57 -0.69
C HIS A 15 10.66 2.26 0.63
N ALA A 16 9.71 2.94 1.27
CA ALA A 16 9.99 3.65 2.50
C ALA A 16 10.36 2.67 3.63
N PRO A 17 11.40 3.00 4.42
CA PRO A 17 11.85 2.09 5.48
C PRO A 17 10.79 1.81 6.53
N GLY A 18 9.98 2.81 6.87
CA GLY A 18 8.93 2.63 7.86
C GLY A 18 7.90 1.61 7.44
N LEU A 19 7.62 1.53 6.15
CA LEU A 19 6.65 0.58 5.65
C LEU A 19 7.18 -0.85 5.76
N LYS A 20 8.46 -1.06 5.47
CA LYS A 20 9.08 -2.37 5.62
C LYS A 20 9.05 -2.85 7.06
N MET A 21 9.35 -1.94 7.97
CA MET A 21 9.33 -2.26 9.39
C MET A 21 7.93 -2.65 9.84
N LEU A 22 6.95 -1.89 9.40
CA LEU A 22 5.56 -2.18 9.72
C LEU A 22 5.13 -3.52 9.15
N PHE A 23 5.58 -3.82 7.93
CA PHE A 23 5.27 -5.09 7.28
C PHE A 23 5.77 -6.28 8.12
N GLN A 24 7.01 -6.21 8.55
CA GLN A 24 7.60 -7.30 9.34
C GLN A 24 6.85 -7.51 10.65
N GLN A 25 6.47 -6.41 11.30
CA GLN A 25 5.73 -6.51 12.55
C GLN A 25 4.32 -7.03 12.34
N SER A 26 3.71 -6.65 11.24
CA SER A 26 2.33 -7.06 10.96
C SER A 26 2.22 -8.54 10.60
N LEU A 27 3.29 -9.13 10.10
CA LEU A 27 3.28 -10.56 9.77
C LEU A 27 3.02 -11.43 11.00
N ASP A 28 3.36 -10.96 12.19
CA ASP A 28 3.06 -11.68 13.41
C ASP A 28 1.58 -11.67 13.75
N LEU A 29 0.84 -10.73 13.19
CA LEU A 29 -0.58 -10.59 13.45
C LEU A 29 -1.43 -11.32 12.43
N GLY A 30 -0.96 -11.42 11.20
CA GLY A 30 -1.73 -12.07 10.15
C GLY A 30 -1.04 -11.95 8.81
N LYS A 31 -1.69 -12.46 7.78
CA LYS A 31 -1.17 -12.37 6.43
C LYS A 31 -1.22 -10.91 6.00
N THR A 32 -0.09 -10.37 5.61
CA THR A 32 0.06 -8.96 5.32
C THR A 32 0.46 -8.74 3.87
N VAL A 33 -0.20 -7.77 3.22
CA VAL A 33 0.09 -7.39 1.84
C VAL A 33 0.31 -5.89 1.81
N ILE A 34 1.37 -5.46 1.15
CA ILE A 34 1.63 -4.04 0.92
C ILE A 34 1.08 -3.65 -0.44
N VAL A 35 0.30 -2.57 -0.47
CA VAL A 35 -0.12 -1.92 -1.72
C VAL A 35 0.11 -0.43 -1.50
N ALA A 36 1.17 0.10 -2.08
CA ALA A 36 1.62 1.46 -1.79
C ALA A 36 2.01 2.20 -3.07
N PRO A 37 2.08 3.53 -3.01
CA PRO A 37 2.51 4.30 -4.18
C PRO A 37 3.92 3.96 -4.61
N GLU A 38 4.20 4.09 -5.91
CA GLU A 38 5.55 3.86 -6.43
C GLU A 38 6.56 4.81 -5.81
N HIS A 39 6.15 6.04 -5.58
CA HIS A 39 7.03 7.12 -5.12
C HIS A 39 6.36 7.91 -4.03
N ASP A 40 7.15 8.76 -3.39
CA ASP A 40 6.63 9.71 -2.41
C ASP A 40 5.50 10.51 -3.05
N ASN A 41 4.30 10.31 -2.55
CA ASN A 41 3.13 10.93 -3.12
C ASN A 41 3.08 12.43 -2.90
N SER A 42 3.73 12.91 -1.85
CA SER A 42 3.71 14.34 -1.58
C SER A 42 4.47 15.13 -2.64
N ALA A 43 5.49 14.54 -3.25
CA ALA A 43 6.23 15.19 -4.31
C ALA A 43 5.48 15.20 -5.63
N ALA A 44 4.55 14.28 -5.82
CA ALA A 44 3.84 14.13 -7.08
C ALA A 44 2.40 14.62 -7.01
N SER A 45 1.96 15.08 -5.87
CA SER A 45 0.54 15.33 -5.63
C SER A 45 -0.07 16.35 -6.58
N HIS A 46 0.71 17.27 -7.07
CA HIS A 46 0.20 18.32 -7.94
C HIS A 46 0.44 18.06 -9.43
N SER A 47 0.95 16.92 -9.77
CA SER A 47 1.32 16.66 -11.15
C SER A 47 0.11 16.51 -12.05
N LEU A 48 -1.06 16.38 -11.51
CA LEU A 48 -2.29 16.36 -12.29
C LEU A 48 -2.30 15.31 -13.37
N THR A 49 -1.89 14.14 -13.00
CA THR A 49 -1.79 13.06 -13.97
C THR A 49 -3.04 12.22 -14.00
N MET A 50 -4.16 12.83 -13.78
CA MET A 50 -5.40 12.10 -13.64
C MET A 50 -5.79 11.33 -14.89
N SER A 51 -5.25 11.67 -16.04
CA SER A 51 -5.54 10.90 -17.23
C SER A 51 -4.60 9.72 -17.42
N ARG A 52 -3.63 9.57 -16.55
CA ARG A 52 -2.70 8.44 -16.63
C ARG A 52 -3.37 7.17 -16.13
N PRO A 53 -3.28 6.07 -16.89
CA PRO A 53 -3.81 4.81 -16.37
C PRO A 53 -3.02 4.35 -15.15
N LEU A 54 -3.73 3.75 -14.22
CA LEU A 54 -3.08 3.20 -13.05
C LEU A 54 -2.42 1.88 -13.42
N ARG A 55 -1.20 1.70 -12.94
CA ARG A 55 -0.44 0.49 -13.21
C ARG A 55 -0.05 -0.16 -11.90
N VAL A 56 -0.33 -1.45 -11.80
CA VAL A 56 -0.01 -2.26 -10.64
C VAL A 56 1.23 -3.08 -10.95
N ARG A 57 2.20 -3.07 -10.04
CA ARG A 57 3.41 -3.88 -10.16
C ARG A 57 3.58 -4.72 -8.93
N GLU A 58 3.79 -6.01 -9.11
CA GLU A 58 4.20 -6.86 -8.01
C GLU A 58 5.71 -6.81 -7.91
N ILE A 59 6.21 -6.16 -6.87
CA ILE A 59 7.65 -5.97 -6.67
C ILE A 59 8.28 -7.19 -6.04
N ALA A 60 7.59 -7.80 -5.12
CA ALA A 60 8.02 -8.99 -4.42
C ALA A 60 6.77 -9.69 -3.92
N GLU A 61 6.92 -10.84 -3.31
CA GLU A 61 5.78 -11.57 -2.79
C GLU A 61 5.02 -10.71 -1.79
N ASN A 62 3.74 -10.50 -2.03
CA ASN A 62 2.85 -9.71 -1.18
C ASN A 62 3.21 -8.23 -1.09
N ILE A 63 3.98 -7.72 -2.06
CA ILE A 63 4.35 -6.31 -2.10
C ILE A 63 4.06 -5.76 -3.48
N TYR A 64 3.12 -4.82 -3.55
CA TYR A 64 2.67 -4.22 -4.80
C TYR A 64 2.85 -2.72 -4.77
N SER A 65 3.22 -2.14 -5.90
CA SER A 65 3.25 -0.69 -6.06
C SER A 65 2.24 -0.26 -7.10
N ILE A 66 1.73 0.95 -6.94
CA ILE A 66 0.78 1.54 -7.87
C ILE A 66 1.24 2.96 -8.17
N ASN A 67 1.16 3.36 -9.42
CA ASN A 67 1.52 4.72 -9.83
C ASN A 67 0.37 5.69 -9.56
N GLY A 68 -0.08 5.74 -8.32
CA GLY A 68 -1.20 6.57 -7.93
C GLY A 68 -1.09 7.02 -6.48
N THR A 69 -2.19 7.52 -5.97
CA THR A 69 -2.26 8.04 -4.61
C THR A 69 -2.48 6.91 -3.61
N PRO A 70 -2.33 7.18 -2.32
CA PRO A 70 -2.71 6.18 -1.31
C PRO A 70 -4.16 5.74 -1.43
N THR A 71 -5.06 6.66 -1.77
CA THR A 71 -6.45 6.30 -1.98
C THR A 71 -6.60 5.31 -3.13
N ASP A 72 -5.86 5.53 -4.22
CA ASP A 72 -5.87 4.59 -5.34
C ASP A 72 -5.37 3.22 -4.89
N CYS A 73 -4.35 3.20 -4.05
CA CYS A 73 -3.79 1.95 -3.55
C CYS A 73 -4.81 1.16 -2.74
N VAL A 74 -5.56 1.85 -1.89
CA VAL A 74 -6.59 1.19 -1.10
C VAL A 74 -7.69 0.65 -2.01
N THR A 75 -8.15 1.47 -2.94
CA THR A 75 -9.23 1.09 -3.84
C THR A 75 -8.86 -0.11 -4.69
N ILE A 76 -7.68 -0.06 -5.32
CA ILE A 76 -7.24 -1.13 -6.19
C ILE A 76 -6.85 -2.37 -5.38
N GLY A 77 -6.22 -2.15 -4.23
CA GLY A 77 -5.82 -3.26 -3.37
C GLY A 77 -7.01 -4.09 -2.93
N ILE A 78 -8.04 -3.44 -2.46
CA ILE A 78 -9.23 -4.14 -1.98
C ILE A 78 -10.03 -4.70 -3.14
N GLY A 79 -10.13 -3.95 -4.22
CA GLY A 79 -10.98 -4.35 -5.33
C GLY A 79 -10.39 -5.36 -6.28
N LYS A 80 -9.06 -5.39 -6.44
CA LYS A 80 -8.45 -6.20 -7.49
C LYS A 80 -7.28 -7.07 -7.06
N ILE A 81 -6.54 -6.67 -6.05
CA ILE A 81 -5.33 -7.40 -5.67
C ILE A 81 -5.60 -8.46 -4.61
N LEU A 82 -6.30 -8.06 -3.56
CA LEU A 82 -6.55 -8.99 -2.45
C LEU A 82 -7.68 -9.95 -2.82
N PRO A 83 -7.51 -11.22 -2.46
CA PRO A 83 -8.56 -12.21 -2.76
C PRO A 83 -9.82 -12.01 -1.92
N GLN A 84 -9.67 -11.31 -0.80
CA GLN A 84 -10.81 -11.01 0.06
C GLN A 84 -10.54 -9.71 0.80
N LYS A 85 -11.57 -9.14 1.37
CA LYS A 85 -11.42 -7.89 2.10
C LYS A 85 -10.49 -8.09 3.28
N PRO A 86 -9.57 -7.14 3.50
CA PRO A 86 -8.72 -7.22 4.69
C PRO A 86 -9.51 -6.95 5.95
N ASP A 87 -9.05 -7.53 7.05
CA ASP A 87 -9.63 -7.25 8.36
C ASP A 87 -9.14 -5.91 8.89
N LEU A 88 -7.98 -5.47 8.41
CA LEU A 88 -7.35 -4.26 8.90
C LEU A 88 -6.58 -3.60 7.77
N VAL A 89 -6.72 -2.29 7.64
CA VAL A 89 -5.92 -1.49 6.70
C VAL A 89 -5.16 -0.47 7.54
N ILE A 90 -3.85 -0.44 7.38
CA ILE A 90 -2.99 0.49 8.10
C ILE A 90 -2.28 1.37 7.09
N SER A 91 -2.37 2.68 7.27
CA SER A 91 -1.68 3.65 6.45
C SER A 91 -0.60 4.34 7.30
N GLY A 92 0.63 4.06 7.00
CA GLY A 92 1.77 4.60 7.75
C GLY A 92 2.99 3.71 7.52
N ILE A 93 4.08 3.89 8.22
CA ILE A 93 4.33 4.97 9.17
C ILE A 93 4.79 6.17 8.37
N ASN A 94 4.15 7.30 8.57
CA ASN A 94 4.51 8.49 7.81
C ASN A 94 5.39 9.38 8.68
N PRO A 95 6.55 9.82 8.19
CA PRO A 95 7.39 10.74 8.95
C PRO A 95 6.67 12.08 9.08
N GLY A 96 6.69 12.58 10.22
CA GLY A 96 5.97 13.71 10.66
C GLY A 96 5.85 14.95 9.91
#